data_28577532400b3cfde7781c229565215e
#
_entry.id   28577532400b3cfde7781c229565215e
#
_cell.length_a   1.000
_cell.length_b   1.000
_cell.length_c   1.000
_cell.angle_alpha   90.00
_cell.angle_beta   90.00
_cell.angle_gamma   90.00
#
_symmetry.space_group_name_H-M   'P 1'
#
loop_
_entity.id
_entity.type
_entity.pdbx_description
1 polymer ?
#
loop_
_entity_poly.entity_id
_entity_poly.type
_entity_poly.pdbx_seq_one_letter_code
_entity_poly.pdbx_strand_id
1 'polypeptide(L)'
;MIEPVKRQLSSSGAQLPRSSGRGRTVARKLSDILTGHPGRAAVTMFALVITGFTALLRLPAVSATGESLSLVDAAVTATSAVTVTGLTSLGPDAFSLTGQVIILVAIQVGGLGIVTLGVWLTLLVSRRLSLRTRLLSSESLGVSKLGEVPALLLTVLIFTLSIEALLAAAMLPVFVTEHGPAKGAFHAVFYAVSAFSNAGFVLETNSFDHPVVLTTINIGAFAGALGFPVVYMLYRMVFHRAAMNLHTRLTLEVTVVLLVLGAGLVAAFEWQNPMTLGQLSPLEKVHEAIFASGMTRSGGFSTYEVMDQNDPTLVVTSVLMFIGGGSGSTAGGIKVTTLAVLLLAILAEIRGDEHIQVHHREISSSLVRVAVAVVTAGALLVLTAVVALTAVTDQGITVATFEALSAFGTVGLSTGLTASAPEAGQWILIVLMFVGRVGIITLAAGLAARSTPTFYRYPTERPIIG
;
A
#
# COMPACT_ATOMS: atom_id res chain seq x y z
N MET A 1 -17.44 -71.87 -17.85
CA MET A 1 -16.46 -72.47 -18.77
C MET A 1 -16.08 -71.37 -19.76
N ILE A 2 -14.92 -70.78 -19.58
CA ILE A 2 -13.87 -70.32 -20.47
C ILE A 2 -12.97 -69.32 -19.72
N GLU A 3 -11.75 -69.75 -19.49
CA GLU A 3 -10.69 -69.06 -18.78
C GLU A 3 -9.97 -67.97 -19.62
N PRO A 4 -9.22 -67.07 -18.96
CA PRO A 4 -8.57 -65.91 -19.59
C PRO A 4 -7.15 -66.23 -20.06
N VAL A 5 -6.74 -65.58 -21.14
CA VAL A 5 -5.38 -65.58 -21.67
C VAL A 5 -4.60 -64.39 -21.11
N LYS A 6 -3.63 -64.64 -20.21
CA LYS A 6 -2.52 -63.76 -19.87
C LYS A 6 -1.53 -63.70 -21.04
N ARG A 7 -1.23 -62.49 -21.55
CA ARG A 7 -0.01 -62.27 -22.32
C ARG A 7 0.91 -61.33 -21.57
N GLN A 8 2.04 -61.88 -21.13
CA GLN A 8 3.24 -61.18 -20.74
C GLN A 8 3.83 -60.44 -21.96
N LEU A 9 4.17 -59.18 -21.77
CA LEU A 9 5.19 -58.51 -22.56
C LEU A 9 6.17 -57.85 -21.60
N SER A 10 7.30 -58.51 -21.43
CA SER A 10 8.54 -57.94 -20.93
C SER A 10 9.19 -57.13 -22.04
N SER A 11 9.62 -55.91 -21.79
CA SER A 11 10.72 -55.34 -22.55
C SER A 11 11.33 -54.12 -21.86
N SER A 12 12.57 -54.31 -21.57
CA SER A 12 13.73 -53.40 -21.63
C SER A 12 13.56 -51.95 -21.19
N GLY A 13 14.12 -51.75 -20.01
CA GLY A 13 14.41 -50.39 -19.52
C GLY A 13 15.49 -49.68 -20.34
N ALA A 14 15.15 -48.55 -20.82
CA ALA A 14 16.11 -47.50 -21.15
C ALA A 14 16.11 -46.51 -19.99
N GLN A 15 17.10 -46.55 -19.13
CA GLN A 15 17.35 -45.52 -18.11
C GLN A 15 17.93 -44.29 -18.79
N LEU A 16 17.14 -43.24 -18.89
CA LEU A 16 17.62 -41.90 -19.21
C LEU A 16 18.41 -41.30 -18.03
N PRO A 17 19.51 -40.58 -18.27
CA PRO A 17 20.38 -40.11 -17.19
C PRO A 17 19.67 -39.09 -16.31
N ARG A 18 19.73 -39.34 -14.99
CA ARG A 18 19.26 -38.43 -13.93
C ARG A 18 20.12 -37.17 -13.91
N SER A 19 19.65 -36.09 -14.54
CA SER A 19 20.22 -34.78 -14.38
C SER A 19 19.99 -34.23 -12.97
N SER A 20 21.08 -33.75 -12.39
CA SER A 20 21.32 -33.13 -11.08
C SER A 20 20.09 -32.64 -10.30
N GLY A 21 19.85 -33.29 -9.16
CA GLY A 21 18.65 -33.13 -8.31
C GLY A 21 18.54 -31.89 -7.45
N ARG A 22 19.45 -30.93 -7.48
CA ARG A 22 19.38 -29.73 -6.62
C ARG A 22 18.42 -28.64 -7.16
N GLY A 23 18.42 -28.36 -8.45
CA GLY A 23 17.53 -27.34 -9.06
C GLY A 23 16.04 -27.73 -9.02
N ARG A 24 15.74 -29.03 -9.20
CA ARG A 24 14.35 -29.53 -9.12
C ARG A 24 13.75 -29.49 -7.73
N THR A 25 14.56 -29.64 -6.67
CA THR A 25 14.09 -29.61 -5.28
C THR A 25 13.72 -28.19 -4.83
N VAL A 26 14.46 -27.17 -5.28
CA VAL A 26 14.16 -25.75 -4.98
C VAL A 26 12.92 -25.31 -5.73
N ALA A 27 12.82 -25.61 -7.04
CA ALA A 27 11.65 -25.28 -7.84
C ALA A 27 10.36 -25.95 -7.33
N ARG A 28 10.46 -27.20 -6.85
CA ARG A 28 9.32 -27.95 -6.29
C ARG A 28 8.92 -27.42 -4.92
N LYS A 29 9.86 -27.06 -4.04
CA LYS A 29 9.57 -26.40 -2.77
C LYS A 29 8.95 -25.01 -3.01
N LEU A 30 9.44 -24.25 -4.00
CA LEU A 30 8.86 -22.97 -4.37
C LEU A 30 7.43 -23.14 -4.90
N SER A 31 7.18 -24.13 -5.77
CA SER A 31 5.82 -24.41 -6.26
C SER A 31 4.86 -24.82 -5.13
N ASP A 32 5.32 -25.61 -4.16
CA ASP A 32 4.49 -26.06 -3.03
C ASP A 32 4.16 -24.89 -2.07
N ILE A 33 5.08 -23.92 -1.89
CA ILE A 33 4.86 -22.69 -1.13
C ILE A 33 3.86 -21.79 -1.87
N LEU A 34 4.02 -21.64 -3.18
CA LEU A 34 3.18 -20.77 -4.02
C LEU A 34 1.75 -21.31 -4.20
N THR A 35 1.56 -22.63 -4.20
CA THR A 35 0.24 -23.23 -4.43
C THR A 35 -0.52 -23.56 -3.14
N GLY A 36 0.18 -23.76 -2.02
CA GLY A 36 -0.44 -24.21 -0.77
C GLY A 36 -1.10 -23.12 0.06
N HIS A 37 -0.49 -21.92 0.15
CA HIS A 37 -0.95 -20.83 1.02
C HIS A 37 -0.70 -19.47 0.35
N PRO A 38 -1.74 -18.81 -0.17
CA PRO A 38 -1.63 -17.54 -0.93
C PRO A 38 -0.88 -16.44 -0.17
N GLY A 39 -1.11 -16.30 1.14
CA GLY A 39 -0.41 -15.30 1.94
C GLY A 39 1.11 -15.53 2.05
N ARG A 40 1.54 -16.82 2.15
CA ARG A 40 2.98 -17.14 2.15
C ARG A 40 3.64 -16.85 0.82
N ALA A 41 2.92 -17.12 -0.28
CA ALA A 41 3.41 -16.80 -1.62
C ALA A 41 3.64 -15.30 -1.79
N ALA A 42 2.71 -14.47 -1.32
CA ALA A 42 2.82 -13.03 -1.34
C ALA A 42 4.04 -12.52 -0.55
N VAL A 43 4.18 -12.95 0.70
CA VAL A 43 5.31 -12.59 1.58
C VAL A 43 6.64 -12.99 0.93
N THR A 44 6.75 -14.23 0.42
CA THR A 44 7.98 -14.71 -0.22
C THR A 44 8.31 -13.95 -1.49
N MET A 45 7.31 -13.66 -2.33
CA MET A 45 7.51 -12.91 -3.58
C MET A 45 8.01 -11.48 -3.31
N PHE A 46 7.37 -10.76 -2.37
CA PHE A 46 7.82 -9.41 -2.02
C PHE A 46 9.22 -9.41 -1.40
N ALA A 47 9.52 -10.37 -0.51
CA ALA A 47 10.86 -10.50 0.07
C ALA A 47 11.93 -10.76 -0.99
N LEU A 48 11.65 -11.62 -1.99
CA LEU A 48 12.57 -11.88 -3.11
C LEU A 48 12.78 -10.64 -3.98
N VAL A 49 11.71 -9.91 -4.29
CA VAL A 49 11.79 -8.67 -5.08
C VAL A 49 12.62 -7.61 -4.34
N ILE A 50 12.36 -7.40 -3.04
CA ILE A 50 13.15 -6.47 -2.20
C ILE A 50 14.62 -6.89 -2.18
N THR A 51 14.93 -8.16 -1.95
CA THR A 51 16.30 -8.66 -1.95
C THR A 51 16.99 -8.42 -3.29
N GLY A 52 16.28 -8.64 -4.40
CA GLY A 52 16.79 -8.37 -5.74
C GLY A 52 17.12 -6.90 -5.96
N PHE A 53 16.21 -5.98 -5.60
CA PHE A 53 16.46 -4.54 -5.71
C PHE A 53 17.53 -4.06 -4.73
N THR A 54 17.62 -4.62 -3.51
CA THR A 54 18.72 -4.35 -2.59
C THR A 54 20.07 -4.69 -3.22
N ALA A 55 20.17 -5.84 -3.89
CA ALA A 55 21.41 -6.22 -4.58
C ALA A 55 21.73 -5.28 -5.77
N LEU A 56 20.72 -4.84 -6.51
CA LEU A 56 20.89 -3.88 -7.61
C LEU A 56 21.33 -2.51 -7.10
N LEU A 57 20.74 -2.01 -6.01
CA LEU A 57 21.08 -0.70 -5.43
C LEU A 57 22.48 -0.67 -4.80
N ARG A 58 23.10 -1.81 -4.51
CA ARG A 58 24.49 -1.90 -4.06
C ARG A 58 25.54 -1.80 -5.19
N LEU A 59 25.13 -1.72 -6.43
CA LEU A 59 26.08 -1.54 -7.54
C LEU A 59 26.71 -0.13 -7.47
N PRO A 60 28.03 0.04 -7.66
CA PRO A 60 28.68 1.35 -7.61
C PRO A 60 28.09 2.38 -8.58
N ALA A 61 27.56 1.92 -9.73
CA ALA A 61 26.92 2.78 -10.72
C ALA A 61 25.63 3.47 -10.25
N VAL A 62 25.06 3.04 -9.12
CA VAL A 62 23.82 3.56 -8.55
C VAL A 62 24.04 4.83 -7.74
N SER A 63 25.17 4.91 -7.05
CA SER A 63 25.55 6.07 -6.24
C SER A 63 26.08 7.22 -7.12
N ALA A 64 25.79 8.44 -6.73
CA ALA A 64 26.35 9.64 -7.35
C ALA A 64 27.87 9.77 -7.12
N THR A 65 28.38 9.20 -6.01
CA THR A 65 29.82 9.18 -5.67
C THR A 65 30.59 8.06 -6.37
N GLY A 66 29.92 7.08 -7.00
CA GLY A 66 30.55 5.90 -7.59
C GLY A 66 30.97 4.83 -6.59
N GLU A 67 30.66 5.01 -5.29
CA GLU A 67 30.90 4.01 -4.25
C GLU A 67 29.64 3.16 -4.02
N SER A 68 29.82 1.90 -3.61
CA SER A 68 28.67 1.04 -3.29
C SER A 68 27.96 1.51 -2.01
N LEU A 69 26.62 1.59 -2.05
CA LEU A 69 25.83 1.89 -0.88
C LEU A 69 26.03 0.84 0.23
N SER A 70 25.85 1.22 1.49
CA SER A 70 25.82 0.27 2.60
C SER A 70 24.68 -0.75 2.38
N LEU A 71 24.78 -1.91 3.03
CA LEU A 71 23.72 -2.92 2.93
C LEU A 71 22.40 -2.38 3.49
N VAL A 72 22.46 -1.63 4.57
CA VAL A 72 21.27 -1.13 5.25
C VAL A 72 20.60 -0.01 4.44
N ASP A 73 21.37 0.95 3.90
CA ASP A 73 20.84 2.02 3.05
C ASP A 73 20.18 1.46 1.78
N ALA A 74 20.84 0.50 1.14
CA ALA A 74 20.28 -0.18 -0.02
C ALA A 74 19.02 -0.97 0.33
N ALA A 75 18.96 -1.61 1.52
CA ALA A 75 17.79 -2.36 1.97
C ALA A 75 16.63 -1.44 2.36
N VAL A 76 16.89 -0.31 3.04
CA VAL A 76 15.88 0.72 3.34
C VAL A 76 15.27 1.24 2.04
N THR A 77 16.13 1.70 1.11
CA THR A 77 15.67 2.26 -0.17
C THR A 77 14.92 1.23 -1.02
N ALA A 78 15.44 0.00 -1.13
CA ALA A 78 14.78 -1.08 -1.87
C ALA A 78 13.42 -1.45 -1.26
N THR A 79 13.38 -1.59 0.08
CA THR A 79 12.13 -1.90 0.77
C THR A 79 11.13 -0.77 0.58
N SER A 80 11.55 0.46 0.79
CA SER A 80 10.71 1.65 0.62
C SER A 80 10.17 1.77 -0.81
N ALA A 81 11.01 1.60 -1.83
CA ALA A 81 10.58 1.66 -3.22
C ALA A 81 9.60 0.53 -3.60
N VAL A 82 9.89 -0.71 -3.21
CA VAL A 82 9.03 -1.88 -3.53
C VAL A 82 7.75 -1.89 -2.70
N THR A 83 7.79 -1.46 -1.44
CA THR A 83 6.58 -1.29 -0.63
C THR A 83 5.85 0.02 -0.93
N VAL A 84 6.46 0.87 -1.76
CA VAL A 84 5.92 2.17 -2.17
C VAL A 84 5.65 3.02 -0.92
N THR A 85 6.69 3.24 -0.13
CA THR A 85 6.60 3.96 1.16
C THR A 85 7.13 5.38 1.04
N GLY A 86 8.35 5.58 0.51
CA GLY A 86 8.97 6.90 0.38
C GLY A 86 10.02 7.25 1.46
N LEU A 87 10.13 6.47 2.53
CA LEU A 87 11.17 6.67 3.53
C LEU A 87 12.53 6.29 2.97
N THR A 88 13.52 7.15 3.13
CA THR A 88 14.90 6.93 2.69
C THR A 88 15.88 7.32 3.79
N SER A 89 17.00 6.59 3.90
CA SER A 89 18.13 6.96 4.76
C SER A 89 19.07 7.95 4.07
N LEU A 90 18.96 8.08 2.75
CA LEU A 90 19.81 8.92 1.92
C LEU A 90 18.97 10.01 1.23
N GLY A 91 19.55 11.19 1.07
CA GLY A 91 18.94 12.26 0.27
C GLY A 91 18.85 11.90 -1.22
N PRO A 92 18.01 12.60 -1.99
CA PRO A 92 17.83 12.34 -3.43
C PRO A 92 19.14 12.50 -4.23
N ASP A 93 20.02 13.40 -3.81
CA ASP A 93 21.30 13.68 -4.46
C ASP A 93 22.32 12.53 -4.33
N ALA A 94 22.08 11.57 -3.46
CA ALA A 94 22.95 10.40 -3.31
C ALA A 94 22.87 9.42 -4.50
N PHE A 95 21.85 9.55 -5.35
CA PHE A 95 21.58 8.61 -6.42
C PHE A 95 21.96 9.16 -7.81
N SER A 96 22.74 8.40 -8.56
CA SER A 96 22.99 8.66 -9.99
C SER A 96 21.69 8.48 -10.81
N LEU A 97 21.69 8.90 -12.07
CA LEU A 97 20.57 8.62 -12.99
C LEU A 97 20.23 7.12 -13.05
N THR A 98 21.25 6.24 -13.03
CA THR A 98 21.04 4.79 -12.99
C THR A 98 20.32 4.38 -11.71
N GLY A 99 20.68 4.94 -10.56
CA GLY A 99 20.02 4.72 -9.29
C GLY A 99 18.56 5.18 -9.30
N GLN A 100 18.31 6.37 -9.82
CA GLN A 100 16.95 6.92 -9.95
C GLN A 100 16.07 6.06 -10.86
N VAL A 101 16.59 5.53 -11.96
CA VAL A 101 15.87 4.61 -12.85
C VAL A 101 15.59 3.28 -12.17
N ILE A 102 16.53 2.73 -11.41
CA ILE A 102 16.31 1.49 -10.64
C ILE A 102 15.22 1.70 -9.57
N ILE A 103 15.24 2.84 -8.87
CA ILE A 103 14.20 3.20 -7.89
C ILE A 103 12.84 3.34 -8.59
N LEU A 104 12.77 4.03 -9.73
CA LEU A 104 11.55 4.16 -10.53
C LEU A 104 10.96 2.81 -10.92
N VAL A 105 11.79 1.88 -11.39
CA VAL A 105 11.37 0.51 -11.74
C VAL A 105 10.91 -0.25 -10.49
N ALA A 106 11.59 -0.09 -9.35
CA ALA A 106 11.18 -0.70 -8.09
C ALA A 106 9.81 -0.22 -7.62
N ILE A 107 9.54 1.09 -7.72
CA ILE A 107 8.24 1.70 -7.43
C ILE A 107 7.16 1.12 -8.35
N GLN A 108 7.40 1.06 -9.64
CA GLN A 108 6.45 0.53 -10.62
C GLN A 108 6.13 -0.94 -10.37
N VAL A 109 7.15 -1.76 -10.11
CA VAL A 109 7.00 -3.19 -9.77
C VAL A 109 6.23 -3.35 -8.45
N GLY A 110 6.53 -2.53 -7.44
CA GLY A 110 5.85 -2.53 -6.15
C GLY A 110 4.37 -2.13 -6.26
N GLY A 111 4.08 -1.00 -6.93
CA GLY A 111 2.73 -0.48 -7.12
C GLY A 111 1.82 -1.44 -7.90
N LEU A 112 2.27 -1.92 -9.06
CA LEU A 112 1.55 -2.92 -9.85
C LEU A 112 1.47 -4.27 -9.13
N GLY A 113 2.55 -4.67 -8.44
CA GLY A 113 2.63 -5.93 -7.71
C GLY A 113 1.58 -6.06 -6.63
N ILE A 114 1.33 -5.00 -5.86
CA ILE A 114 0.34 -5.03 -4.77
C ILE A 114 -1.10 -5.10 -5.30
N VAL A 115 -1.42 -4.36 -6.35
CA VAL A 115 -2.74 -4.39 -6.98
C VAL A 115 -3.03 -5.78 -7.56
N THR A 116 -2.06 -6.34 -8.28
CA THR A 116 -2.17 -7.70 -8.85
C THR A 116 -2.30 -8.77 -7.76
N LEU A 117 -1.56 -8.63 -6.68
CA LEU A 117 -1.64 -9.51 -5.51
C LEU A 117 -3.00 -9.42 -4.84
N GLY A 118 -3.53 -8.22 -4.63
CA GLY A 118 -4.85 -7.99 -4.05
C GLY A 118 -5.95 -8.66 -4.87
N VAL A 119 -5.92 -8.50 -6.19
CA VAL A 119 -6.83 -9.17 -7.11
C VAL A 119 -6.70 -10.69 -7.01
N TRP A 120 -5.49 -11.22 -7.05
CA TRP A 120 -5.22 -12.67 -6.98
C TRP A 120 -5.69 -13.28 -5.66
N LEU A 121 -5.40 -12.63 -4.51
CA LEU A 121 -5.87 -13.06 -3.19
C LEU A 121 -7.39 -13.06 -3.10
N THR A 122 -8.04 -12.02 -3.62
CA THR A 122 -9.51 -11.94 -3.62
C THR A 122 -10.15 -13.06 -4.44
N LEU A 123 -9.58 -13.37 -5.60
CA LEU A 123 -10.05 -14.48 -6.43
C LEU A 123 -9.87 -15.85 -5.75
N LEU A 124 -8.76 -16.05 -5.03
CA LEU A 124 -8.51 -17.28 -4.27
C LEU A 124 -9.47 -17.44 -3.08
N VAL A 125 -9.74 -16.37 -2.35
CA VAL A 125 -10.72 -16.37 -1.25
C VAL A 125 -12.13 -16.63 -1.81
N SER A 126 -12.49 -15.98 -2.91
CA SER A 126 -13.79 -16.18 -3.57
C SER A 126 -14.03 -17.61 -4.05
N ARG A 127 -12.98 -18.37 -4.38
CA ARG A 127 -13.10 -19.79 -4.75
C ARG A 127 -13.56 -20.70 -3.59
N ARG A 128 -13.26 -20.33 -2.34
CA ARG A 128 -13.62 -21.10 -1.15
C ARG A 128 -14.98 -20.76 -0.57
N LEU A 129 -15.64 -19.68 -1.10
CA LEU A 129 -16.92 -19.23 -0.65
C LEU A 129 -18.08 -19.97 -1.37
N SER A 130 -19.25 -20.06 -0.72
CA SER A 130 -20.47 -20.63 -1.31
C SER A 130 -20.88 -19.86 -2.56
N LEU A 131 -21.67 -20.51 -3.45
CA LEU A 131 -22.17 -19.89 -4.69
C LEU A 131 -22.86 -18.54 -4.45
N ARG A 132 -23.58 -18.40 -3.35
CA ARG A 132 -24.28 -17.16 -2.97
C ARG A 132 -23.32 -16.01 -2.64
N THR A 133 -22.24 -16.33 -1.94
CA THR A 133 -21.19 -15.34 -1.58
C THR A 133 -20.28 -15.04 -2.78
N ARG A 134 -20.10 -15.98 -3.72
CA ARG A 134 -19.39 -15.75 -4.98
C ARG A 134 -20.10 -14.71 -5.85
N LEU A 135 -21.41 -14.76 -5.95
CA LEU A 135 -22.21 -13.78 -6.73
C LEU A 135 -22.06 -12.37 -6.17
N LEU A 136 -22.05 -12.22 -4.83
CA LEU A 136 -21.86 -10.93 -4.16
C LEU A 136 -20.43 -10.38 -4.29
N SER A 137 -19.43 -11.27 -4.27
CA SER A 137 -18.00 -10.87 -4.42
C SER A 137 -17.63 -10.58 -5.88
N SER A 138 -18.24 -11.26 -6.85
CA SER A 138 -18.05 -10.99 -8.28
C SER A 138 -18.62 -9.64 -8.69
N GLU A 139 -19.67 -9.19 -8.02
CA GLU A 139 -20.27 -7.88 -8.24
C GLU A 139 -19.34 -6.72 -7.84
N SER A 140 -18.53 -6.90 -6.78
CA SER A 140 -17.56 -5.88 -6.32
C SER A 140 -16.29 -5.80 -7.16
N LEU A 141 -15.88 -6.90 -7.83
CA LEU A 141 -14.67 -6.93 -8.68
C LEU A 141 -14.99 -6.98 -10.19
N GLY A 142 -16.28 -7.15 -10.58
CA GLY A 142 -16.68 -7.25 -11.98
C GLY A 142 -16.19 -8.52 -12.71
N VAL A 143 -15.64 -9.52 -11.99
CA VAL A 143 -15.03 -10.73 -12.56
C VAL A 143 -15.82 -11.96 -12.14
N SER A 144 -16.47 -12.59 -13.09
CA SER A 144 -17.30 -13.78 -12.86
C SER A 144 -16.57 -15.12 -13.07
N LYS A 145 -15.42 -15.12 -13.77
CA LYS A 145 -14.69 -16.34 -14.15
C LYS A 145 -13.18 -16.17 -14.06
N LEU A 146 -12.48 -17.25 -13.69
CA LEU A 146 -11.02 -17.30 -13.59
C LEU A 146 -10.28 -17.14 -14.92
N GLY A 147 -10.91 -17.40 -16.04
CA GLY A 147 -10.35 -17.13 -17.37
C GLY A 147 -10.19 -15.64 -17.67
N GLU A 148 -10.79 -14.75 -16.87
CA GLU A 148 -10.73 -13.29 -17.04
C GLU A 148 -9.57 -12.62 -16.28
N VAL A 149 -8.79 -13.37 -15.48
CA VAL A 149 -7.67 -12.81 -14.71
C VAL A 149 -6.63 -12.11 -15.57
N PRO A 150 -6.14 -12.69 -16.69
CA PRO A 150 -5.19 -11.99 -17.55
C PRO A 150 -5.73 -10.70 -18.14
N ALA A 151 -7.01 -10.69 -18.53
CA ALA A 151 -7.68 -9.52 -19.05
C ALA A 151 -7.83 -8.42 -17.97
N LEU A 152 -8.13 -8.81 -16.74
CA LEU A 152 -8.19 -7.88 -15.61
C LEU A 152 -6.82 -7.28 -15.30
N LEU A 153 -5.75 -8.09 -15.26
CA LEU A 153 -4.39 -7.60 -15.04
C LEU A 153 -3.94 -6.65 -16.15
N LEU A 154 -4.25 -6.97 -17.41
CA LEU A 154 -4.00 -6.09 -18.54
C LEU A 154 -4.78 -4.77 -18.42
N THR A 155 -6.03 -4.83 -17.98
CA THR A 155 -6.83 -3.62 -17.73
C THR A 155 -6.22 -2.74 -16.64
N VAL A 156 -5.77 -3.34 -15.53
CA VAL A 156 -5.05 -2.62 -14.46
C VAL A 156 -3.79 -1.95 -15.02
N LEU A 157 -2.98 -2.68 -15.79
CA LEU A 157 -1.75 -2.16 -16.36
C LEU A 157 -2.02 -0.99 -17.32
N ILE A 158 -2.93 -1.16 -18.27
CA ILE A 158 -3.28 -0.10 -19.23
C ILE A 158 -3.82 1.14 -18.50
N PHE A 159 -4.68 0.93 -17.52
CA PHE A 159 -5.26 2.00 -16.72
C PHE A 159 -4.17 2.77 -15.94
N THR A 160 -3.27 2.07 -15.24
CA THR A 160 -2.15 2.67 -14.51
C THR A 160 -1.28 3.51 -15.44
N LEU A 161 -0.78 2.90 -16.53
CA LEU A 161 0.08 3.60 -17.49
C LEU A 161 -0.62 4.80 -18.16
N SER A 162 -1.93 4.72 -18.38
CA SER A 162 -2.71 5.84 -18.97
C SER A 162 -2.79 7.03 -18.01
N ILE A 163 -3.04 6.78 -16.72
CA ILE A 163 -3.08 7.86 -15.73
C ILE A 163 -1.68 8.43 -15.52
N GLU A 164 -0.66 7.59 -15.37
CA GLU A 164 0.72 8.05 -15.23
C GLU A 164 1.16 8.90 -16.43
N ALA A 165 0.81 8.50 -17.65
CA ALA A 165 1.08 9.29 -18.85
C ALA A 165 0.35 10.66 -18.85
N LEU A 166 -0.90 10.69 -18.36
CA LEU A 166 -1.67 11.92 -18.25
C LEU A 166 -1.07 12.87 -17.21
N LEU A 167 -0.69 12.36 -16.04
CA LEU A 167 -0.02 13.13 -14.99
C LEU A 167 1.34 13.64 -15.46
N ALA A 168 2.14 12.80 -16.13
CA ALA A 168 3.42 13.20 -16.71
C ALA A 168 3.24 14.31 -17.76
N ALA A 169 2.25 14.18 -18.65
CA ALA A 169 1.95 15.21 -19.64
C ALA A 169 1.52 16.54 -19.02
N ALA A 170 0.80 16.53 -17.89
CA ALA A 170 0.41 17.74 -17.17
C ALA A 170 1.60 18.45 -16.52
N MET A 171 2.57 17.71 -15.98
CA MET A 171 3.78 18.27 -15.33
C MET A 171 4.91 18.59 -16.32
N LEU A 172 4.90 17.96 -17.50
CA LEU A 172 5.98 18.08 -18.49
C LEU A 172 6.35 19.53 -18.85
N PRO A 173 5.40 20.46 -19.14
CA PRO A 173 5.76 21.83 -19.48
C PRO A 173 6.55 22.53 -18.38
N VAL A 174 6.19 22.31 -17.11
CA VAL A 174 6.87 22.91 -15.96
C VAL A 174 8.30 22.39 -15.86
N PHE A 175 8.48 21.08 -15.80
CA PHE A 175 9.81 20.50 -15.65
C PHE A 175 10.73 20.70 -16.87
N VAL A 176 10.17 20.80 -18.08
CA VAL A 176 10.97 21.13 -19.28
C VAL A 176 11.49 22.58 -19.24
N THR A 177 10.70 23.53 -18.72
CA THR A 177 11.17 24.90 -18.57
C THR A 177 12.24 25.05 -17.50
N GLU A 178 12.18 24.27 -16.43
CA GLU A 178 13.12 24.31 -15.31
C GLU A 178 14.44 23.55 -15.60
N HIS A 179 14.33 22.35 -16.17
CA HIS A 179 15.48 21.41 -16.28
C HIS A 179 15.90 21.10 -17.72
N GLY A 180 15.21 21.69 -18.72
CA GLY A 180 15.40 21.36 -20.13
C GLY A 180 14.70 20.06 -20.56
N PRO A 181 14.69 19.76 -21.88
CA PRO A 181 13.75 18.75 -22.42
C PRO A 181 14.03 17.33 -21.93
N ALA A 182 15.29 16.90 -21.84
CA ALA A 182 15.61 15.50 -21.47
C ALA A 182 15.41 15.25 -19.97
N LYS A 183 15.99 16.11 -19.12
CA LYS A 183 15.90 15.97 -17.66
C LYS A 183 14.46 16.25 -17.21
N GLY A 184 13.80 17.27 -17.77
CA GLY A 184 12.42 17.60 -17.45
C GLY A 184 11.43 16.50 -17.82
N ALA A 185 11.62 15.80 -18.94
CA ALA A 185 10.79 14.65 -19.29
C ALA A 185 10.96 13.48 -18.31
N PHE A 186 12.20 13.21 -17.87
CA PHE A 186 12.47 12.19 -16.86
C PHE A 186 11.80 12.54 -15.52
N HIS A 187 11.91 13.81 -15.06
CA HIS A 187 11.25 14.29 -13.84
C HIS A 187 9.73 14.13 -13.93
N ALA A 188 9.10 14.55 -15.02
CA ALA A 188 7.67 14.43 -15.22
C ALA A 188 7.19 12.97 -15.12
N VAL A 189 7.91 12.03 -15.74
CA VAL A 189 7.59 10.59 -15.65
C VAL A 189 7.83 10.06 -14.24
N PHE A 190 8.95 10.40 -13.61
CA PHE A 190 9.28 9.93 -12.27
C PHE A 190 8.23 10.37 -11.24
N TYR A 191 7.89 11.67 -11.23
CA TYR A 191 6.87 12.18 -10.30
C TYR A 191 5.47 11.67 -10.60
N ALA A 192 5.12 11.42 -11.86
CA ALA A 192 3.83 10.80 -12.22
C ALA A 192 3.70 9.39 -11.66
N VAL A 193 4.74 8.56 -11.84
CA VAL A 193 4.80 7.18 -11.30
C VAL A 193 4.83 7.21 -9.78
N SER A 194 5.68 8.06 -9.17
CA SER A 194 5.79 8.18 -7.72
C SER A 194 4.47 8.62 -7.09
N ALA A 195 3.78 9.60 -7.69
CA ALA A 195 2.50 10.10 -7.20
C ALA A 195 1.37 9.07 -7.34
N PHE A 196 1.18 8.48 -8.53
CA PHE A 196 0.10 7.51 -8.74
C PHE A 196 0.32 6.22 -7.94
N SER A 197 1.55 5.77 -7.83
CA SER A 197 1.90 4.62 -6.98
C SER A 197 1.85 4.94 -5.49
N ASN A 198 1.70 6.20 -5.09
CA ASN A 198 1.81 6.67 -3.70
C ASN A 198 3.17 6.34 -3.08
N ALA A 199 4.25 6.59 -3.81
CA ALA A 199 5.59 6.22 -3.38
C ALA A 199 6.33 7.30 -2.61
N GLY A 200 6.00 8.58 -2.79
CA GLY A 200 6.60 9.69 -2.04
C GLY A 200 8.08 9.95 -2.32
N PHE A 201 8.66 9.27 -3.31
CA PHE A 201 10.05 9.53 -3.70
C PHE A 201 10.19 10.82 -4.48
N VAL A 202 11.22 11.59 -4.14
CA VAL A 202 11.59 12.85 -4.78
C VAL A 202 12.96 12.74 -5.45
N LEU A 203 13.18 13.51 -6.52
CA LEU A 203 14.47 13.60 -7.21
C LEU A 203 15.31 14.79 -6.75
N GLU A 204 14.68 15.83 -6.25
CA GLU A 204 15.29 17.08 -5.78
C GLU A 204 14.49 17.64 -4.61
N THR A 205 15.16 18.31 -3.68
CA THR A 205 14.56 18.81 -2.43
C THR A 205 13.55 19.95 -2.67
N ASN A 206 13.67 20.73 -3.77
CA ASN A 206 12.86 21.92 -4.06
C ASN A 206 11.93 21.76 -5.27
N SER A 207 11.45 20.55 -5.55
CA SER A 207 10.66 20.26 -6.76
C SER A 207 9.19 20.70 -6.70
N PHE A 208 8.73 21.32 -5.61
CA PHE A 208 7.30 21.50 -5.34
C PHE A 208 6.81 22.95 -5.33
N ASP A 209 7.60 23.91 -5.80
CA ASP A 209 7.24 25.32 -5.76
C ASP A 209 6.14 25.70 -6.77
N HIS A 210 5.83 24.82 -7.74
CA HIS A 210 4.87 25.14 -8.79
C HIS A 210 3.48 24.53 -8.50
N PRO A 211 2.40 25.36 -8.44
CA PRO A 211 1.05 24.90 -8.09
C PRO A 211 0.50 23.80 -8.99
N VAL A 212 0.87 23.76 -10.28
CA VAL A 212 0.47 22.70 -11.21
C VAL A 212 1.08 21.37 -10.82
N VAL A 213 2.34 21.34 -10.39
CA VAL A 213 3.03 20.12 -9.95
C VAL A 213 2.36 19.59 -8.69
N LEU A 214 2.16 20.44 -7.67
CA LEU A 214 1.48 20.08 -6.43
C LEU A 214 0.08 19.51 -6.67
N THR A 215 -0.72 20.23 -7.46
CA THR A 215 -2.09 19.79 -7.80
C THR A 215 -2.07 18.44 -8.51
N THR A 216 -1.16 18.28 -9.48
CA THR A 216 -1.06 17.03 -10.28
C THR A 216 -0.62 15.85 -9.43
N ILE A 217 0.36 16.03 -8.53
CA ILE A 217 0.80 15.03 -7.57
C ILE A 217 -0.36 14.64 -6.63
N ASN A 218 -1.09 15.64 -6.11
CA ASN A 218 -2.24 15.36 -5.21
C ASN A 218 -3.34 14.56 -5.92
N ILE A 219 -3.67 14.91 -7.16
CA ILE A 219 -4.62 14.15 -7.99
C ILE A 219 -4.12 12.72 -8.24
N GLY A 220 -2.83 12.57 -8.56
CA GLY A 220 -2.20 11.26 -8.78
C GLY A 220 -2.27 10.38 -7.54
N ALA A 221 -1.84 10.90 -6.39
CA ALA A 221 -1.86 10.20 -5.11
C ALA A 221 -3.30 9.83 -4.69
N PHE A 222 -4.25 10.75 -4.85
CA PHE A 222 -5.65 10.49 -4.57
C PHE A 222 -6.22 9.38 -5.46
N ALA A 223 -5.95 9.42 -6.77
CA ALA A 223 -6.41 8.40 -7.73
C ALA A 223 -5.82 7.02 -7.40
N GLY A 224 -4.52 6.94 -7.08
CA GLY A 224 -3.85 5.72 -6.65
C GLY A 224 -4.39 5.17 -5.34
N ALA A 225 -4.68 6.06 -4.37
CA ALA A 225 -5.23 5.70 -3.06
C ALA A 225 -6.69 5.22 -3.09
N LEU A 226 -7.50 5.56 -4.10
CA LEU A 226 -8.88 5.07 -4.22
C LEU A 226 -8.95 3.56 -4.47
N GLY A 227 -8.00 3.03 -5.19
CA GLY A 227 -7.94 1.62 -5.58
C GLY A 227 -8.69 1.27 -6.86
N PHE A 228 -8.13 0.27 -7.55
CA PHE A 228 -8.65 -0.18 -8.85
C PHE A 228 -10.16 -0.51 -8.85
N PRO A 229 -10.74 -1.23 -7.85
CA PRO A 229 -12.16 -1.55 -7.86
C PRO A 229 -13.05 -0.31 -7.87
N VAL A 230 -12.66 0.74 -7.16
CA VAL A 230 -13.38 2.02 -7.09
C VAL A 230 -13.32 2.74 -8.43
N VAL A 231 -12.11 2.88 -8.98
CA VAL A 231 -11.91 3.58 -10.25
C VAL A 231 -12.59 2.85 -11.39
N TYR A 232 -12.53 1.51 -11.45
CA TYR A 232 -13.26 0.70 -12.41
C TYR A 232 -14.78 0.89 -12.28
N MET A 233 -15.30 0.98 -11.04
CA MET A 233 -16.72 1.23 -10.82
C MET A 233 -17.14 2.63 -11.27
N LEU A 234 -16.31 3.65 -11.02
CA LEU A 234 -16.53 5.02 -11.50
C LEU A 234 -16.55 5.05 -13.04
N TYR A 235 -15.60 4.38 -13.68
CA TYR A 235 -15.60 4.22 -15.13
C TYR A 235 -16.93 3.61 -15.65
N ARG A 236 -17.37 2.51 -15.03
CA ARG A 236 -18.65 1.88 -15.39
C ARG A 236 -19.86 2.77 -15.14
N MET A 237 -19.83 3.58 -14.08
CA MET A 237 -20.90 4.52 -13.77
C MET A 237 -21.02 5.61 -14.85
N VAL A 238 -19.88 6.18 -15.28
CA VAL A 238 -19.85 7.25 -16.27
C VAL A 238 -20.20 6.74 -17.67
N PHE A 239 -19.59 5.65 -18.12
CA PHE A 239 -19.71 5.16 -19.49
C PHE A 239 -20.82 4.11 -19.70
N HIS A 240 -21.20 3.39 -18.65
CA HIS A 240 -22.17 2.28 -18.75
C HIS A 240 -23.37 2.45 -17.83
N ARG A 241 -23.53 3.61 -17.17
CA ARG A 241 -24.64 3.93 -16.25
C ARG A 241 -24.89 2.87 -15.17
N ALA A 242 -23.84 2.18 -14.72
CA ALA A 242 -23.94 1.19 -13.67
C ALA A 242 -24.23 1.86 -12.32
N ALA A 243 -25.02 1.20 -11.46
CA ALA A 243 -25.28 1.68 -10.10
C ALA A 243 -24.04 1.50 -9.23
N MET A 244 -23.75 2.49 -8.36
CA MET A 244 -22.62 2.47 -7.43
C MET A 244 -22.84 1.38 -6.37
N ASN A 245 -21.81 0.54 -6.15
CA ASN A 245 -21.84 -0.46 -5.09
C ASN A 245 -21.46 0.14 -3.72
N LEU A 246 -21.79 -0.56 -2.63
CA LEU A 246 -21.54 -0.12 -1.27
C LEU A 246 -20.06 0.13 -1.00
N HIS A 247 -19.18 -0.75 -1.50
CA HIS A 247 -17.72 -0.61 -1.33
C HIS A 247 -17.20 0.71 -1.90
N THR A 248 -17.55 1.03 -3.14
CA THR A 248 -17.16 2.29 -3.80
C THR A 248 -17.67 3.50 -3.04
N ARG A 249 -18.94 3.45 -2.61
CA ARG A 249 -19.58 4.56 -1.90
C ARG A 249 -18.90 4.83 -0.56
N LEU A 250 -18.71 3.82 0.27
CA LEU A 250 -18.00 3.97 1.55
C LEU A 250 -16.56 4.44 1.38
N THR A 251 -15.85 3.90 0.37
CA THR A 251 -14.48 4.32 0.09
C THR A 251 -14.42 5.81 -0.25
N LEU A 252 -15.28 6.29 -1.14
CA LEU A 252 -15.31 7.71 -1.54
C LEU A 252 -15.72 8.61 -0.38
N GLU A 253 -16.83 8.30 0.31
CA GLU A 253 -17.34 9.10 1.43
C GLU A 253 -16.29 9.26 2.52
N VAL A 254 -15.70 8.16 2.99
CA VAL A 254 -14.69 8.22 4.07
C VAL A 254 -13.42 8.90 3.60
N THR A 255 -12.96 8.65 2.35
CA THR A 255 -11.76 9.31 1.81
C THR A 255 -11.94 10.83 1.73
N VAL A 256 -13.09 11.31 1.25
CA VAL A 256 -13.39 12.75 1.18
C VAL A 256 -13.52 13.37 2.56
N VAL A 257 -14.22 12.69 3.49
CA VAL A 257 -14.35 13.17 4.88
C VAL A 257 -12.98 13.31 5.54
N LEU A 258 -12.11 12.30 5.42
CA LEU A 258 -10.77 12.36 5.98
C LEU A 258 -9.90 13.44 5.31
N LEU A 259 -10.05 13.65 4.00
CA LEU A 259 -9.34 14.72 3.28
C LEU A 259 -9.75 16.10 3.80
N VAL A 260 -11.05 16.36 3.90
CA VAL A 260 -11.57 17.66 4.35
C VAL A 260 -11.25 17.89 5.82
N LEU A 261 -11.45 16.88 6.67
CA LEU A 261 -11.13 16.95 8.08
C LEU A 261 -9.64 17.21 8.31
N GLY A 262 -8.76 16.45 7.64
CA GLY A 262 -7.32 16.62 7.75
C GLY A 262 -6.87 17.99 7.26
N ALA A 263 -7.35 18.44 6.10
CA ALA A 263 -7.04 19.78 5.58
C ALA A 263 -7.51 20.90 6.53
N GLY A 264 -8.72 20.76 7.10
CA GLY A 264 -9.24 21.70 8.08
C GLY A 264 -8.40 21.75 9.35
N LEU A 265 -7.94 20.61 9.86
CA LEU A 265 -7.10 20.55 11.07
C LEU A 265 -5.68 21.09 10.80
N VAL A 266 -5.06 20.74 9.65
CA VAL A 266 -3.77 21.32 9.25
C VAL A 266 -3.89 22.83 9.11
N ALA A 267 -4.91 23.32 8.40
CA ALA A 267 -5.13 24.75 8.29
C ALA A 267 -5.34 25.43 9.65
N ALA A 268 -6.10 24.82 10.56
CA ALA A 268 -6.36 25.40 11.88
C ALA A 268 -5.12 25.52 12.76
N PHE A 269 -4.22 24.53 12.71
CA PHE A 269 -3.03 24.51 13.55
C PHE A 269 -1.82 25.20 12.93
N GLU A 270 -1.72 25.22 11.58
CA GLU A 270 -0.55 25.76 10.86
C GLU A 270 -0.78 27.16 10.26
N TRP A 271 -1.98 27.73 10.34
CA TRP A 271 -2.34 28.98 9.66
C TRP A 271 -1.39 30.14 9.91
N GLN A 272 -0.85 30.23 11.13
CA GLN A 272 0.06 31.29 11.57
C GLN A 272 1.50 30.81 11.73
N ASN A 273 1.80 29.54 11.54
CA ASN A 273 3.13 28.99 11.69
C ASN A 273 4.05 29.51 10.54
N PRO A 274 5.05 30.35 10.84
CA PRO A 274 5.89 30.97 9.82
C PRO A 274 6.80 29.98 9.09
N MET A 275 7.02 28.79 9.65
CA MET A 275 7.86 27.74 9.06
C MET A 275 7.08 26.88 8.07
N THR A 276 5.76 26.92 8.10
CA THR A 276 4.88 26.11 7.25
C THR A 276 3.94 27.00 6.42
N LEU A 277 2.72 27.24 6.87
CA LEU A 277 1.71 27.99 6.12
C LEU A 277 1.76 29.50 6.32
N GLY A 278 2.37 30.00 7.41
CA GLY A 278 2.20 31.38 7.87
C GLY A 278 2.54 32.46 6.84
N GLN A 279 3.54 32.23 5.99
CA GLN A 279 4.02 33.19 4.99
C GLN A 279 3.24 33.17 3.66
N LEU A 280 2.39 32.16 3.44
CA LEU A 280 1.63 31.97 2.22
C LEU A 280 0.39 32.88 2.16
N SER A 281 -0.10 33.17 0.96
CA SER A 281 -1.40 33.84 0.78
C SER A 281 -2.56 32.91 1.24
N PRO A 282 -3.73 33.44 1.57
CA PRO A 282 -4.85 32.63 2.07
C PRO A 282 -5.27 31.50 1.12
N LEU A 283 -5.18 31.70 -0.19
CA LEU A 283 -5.50 30.68 -1.19
C LEU A 283 -4.42 29.58 -1.23
N GLU A 284 -3.17 29.97 -1.17
CA GLU A 284 -2.04 29.02 -1.10
C GLU A 284 -2.07 28.21 0.20
N LYS A 285 -2.41 28.81 1.35
CA LYS A 285 -2.61 28.10 2.62
C LYS A 285 -3.65 27.00 2.51
N VAL A 286 -4.79 27.28 1.87
CA VAL A 286 -5.85 26.29 1.67
C VAL A 286 -5.38 25.18 0.72
N HIS A 287 -4.72 25.54 -0.37
CA HIS A 287 -4.17 24.58 -1.33
C HIS A 287 -3.15 23.64 -0.65
N GLU A 288 -2.25 24.22 0.14
CA GLU A 288 -1.21 23.52 0.86
C GLU A 288 -1.77 22.60 1.97
N ALA A 289 -2.78 23.07 2.70
CA ALA A 289 -3.47 22.25 3.70
C ALA A 289 -4.18 21.04 3.06
N ILE A 290 -4.78 21.22 1.88
CA ILE A 290 -5.38 20.11 1.12
C ILE A 290 -4.29 19.13 0.65
N PHE A 291 -3.16 19.66 0.16
CA PHE A 291 -2.01 18.85 -0.25
C PHE A 291 -1.47 18.05 0.92
N ALA A 292 -1.13 18.69 2.04
CA ALA A 292 -0.61 18.05 3.23
C ALA A 292 -1.56 16.93 3.73
N SER A 293 -2.86 17.22 3.81
CA SER A 293 -3.87 16.20 4.17
C SER A 293 -3.93 15.04 3.16
N GLY A 294 -3.82 15.33 1.87
CA GLY A 294 -3.78 14.31 0.82
C GLY A 294 -2.60 13.37 0.99
N MET A 295 -1.43 13.92 1.31
CA MET A 295 -0.18 13.18 1.44
C MET A 295 -0.13 12.27 2.68
N THR A 296 -0.89 12.56 3.73
CA THR A 296 -0.98 11.68 4.92
C THR A 296 -1.52 10.28 4.61
N ARG A 297 -2.26 10.12 3.50
CA ARG A 297 -2.81 8.82 3.09
C ARG A 297 -1.93 8.11 2.09
N SER A 298 -0.71 7.83 2.52
CA SER A 298 0.29 7.08 1.75
C SER A 298 0.86 7.87 0.54
N GLY A 299 0.75 9.20 0.51
CA GLY A 299 1.29 10.02 -0.58
C GLY A 299 2.76 10.36 -0.42
N GLY A 300 3.17 10.70 0.78
CA GLY A 300 4.58 10.84 1.21
C GLY A 300 5.32 12.10 0.77
N PHE A 301 4.70 12.97 -0.02
CA PHE A 301 5.33 14.23 -0.41
C PHE A 301 5.08 15.33 0.63
N SER A 302 6.05 16.18 0.83
CA SER A 302 5.94 17.36 1.68
C SER A 302 6.62 18.56 1.01
N THR A 303 6.07 19.73 1.21
CA THR A 303 6.56 21.01 0.71
C THR A 303 7.39 21.76 1.75
N TYR A 304 7.35 21.29 2.98
CA TYR A 304 8.11 21.83 4.12
C TYR A 304 8.63 20.67 4.99
N GLU A 305 9.60 20.97 5.82
CA GLU A 305 10.13 19.98 6.77
C GLU A 305 9.04 19.57 7.76
N VAL A 306 8.85 18.27 7.95
CA VAL A 306 7.78 17.75 8.83
C VAL A 306 7.97 18.20 10.27
N MET A 307 9.22 18.37 10.72
CA MET A 307 9.55 18.84 12.08
C MET A 307 9.23 20.31 12.32
N ASP A 308 8.96 21.08 11.28
CA ASP A 308 8.54 22.49 11.38
C ASP A 308 7.04 22.63 11.72
N GLN A 309 6.30 21.52 11.68
CA GLN A 309 4.90 21.47 12.08
C GLN A 309 4.74 21.61 13.61
N ASN A 310 3.66 22.23 14.02
CA ASN A 310 3.26 22.27 15.42
C ASN A 310 2.92 20.86 15.96
N ASP A 311 3.16 20.62 17.24
CA ASP A 311 2.85 19.33 17.89
C ASP A 311 1.43 18.78 17.62
N PRO A 312 0.35 19.60 17.69
CA PRO A 312 -0.99 19.11 17.35
C PRO A 312 -1.10 18.59 15.91
N THR A 313 -0.41 19.22 14.95
CA THR A 313 -0.39 18.78 13.55
C THR A 313 0.35 17.46 13.41
N LEU A 314 1.49 17.28 14.08
CA LEU A 314 2.22 16.01 14.08
C LEU A 314 1.36 14.85 14.62
N VAL A 315 0.60 15.09 15.69
CA VAL A 315 -0.31 14.08 16.25
C VAL A 315 -1.44 13.76 15.26
N VAL A 316 -2.10 14.77 14.71
CA VAL A 316 -3.19 14.58 13.73
C VAL A 316 -2.69 13.86 12.49
N THR A 317 -1.56 14.28 11.94
CA THR A 317 -0.91 13.63 10.79
C THR A 317 -0.58 12.16 11.10
N SER A 318 -0.04 11.87 12.29
CA SER A 318 0.22 10.51 12.76
C SER A 318 -1.03 9.63 12.77
N VAL A 319 -2.14 10.13 13.28
CA VAL A 319 -3.43 9.41 13.28
C VAL A 319 -3.95 9.19 11.86
N LEU A 320 -3.85 10.19 10.99
CA LEU A 320 -4.28 10.08 9.60
C LEU A 320 -3.41 9.07 8.81
N MET A 321 -2.10 9.00 9.08
CA MET A 321 -1.19 8.04 8.47
C MET A 321 -1.51 6.58 8.79
N PHE A 322 -2.10 6.31 9.99
CA PHE A 322 -2.55 4.98 10.35
C PHE A 322 -3.70 4.50 9.46
N ILE A 323 -4.49 5.44 8.91
CA ILE A 323 -5.63 5.20 8.04
C ILE A 323 -5.19 5.41 6.58
N GLY A 324 -4.86 4.32 5.90
CA GLY A 324 -4.42 4.36 4.51
C GLY A 324 -5.56 4.59 3.50
N GLY A 325 -5.38 4.11 2.28
CA GLY A 325 -6.36 4.26 1.21
C GLY A 325 -7.42 3.16 1.13
N GLY A 326 -8.09 3.09 -0.02
CA GLY A 326 -9.11 2.09 -0.34
C GLY A 326 -8.53 0.68 -0.50
N SER A 327 -9.40 -0.31 -0.43
CA SER A 327 -9.00 -1.70 -0.67
C SER A 327 -8.64 -1.93 -2.14
N GLY A 328 -7.52 -2.62 -2.40
CA GLY A 328 -7.00 -2.82 -3.75
C GLY A 328 -6.36 -1.56 -4.35
N SER A 329 -5.89 -0.63 -3.49
CA SER A 329 -5.15 0.57 -3.87
C SER A 329 -3.64 0.40 -3.74
N THR A 330 -2.91 1.37 -4.25
CA THR A 330 -1.47 1.52 -4.05
C THR A 330 -1.11 2.00 -2.65
N ALA A 331 -2.03 2.57 -1.89
CA ALA A 331 -1.83 2.98 -0.51
C ALA A 331 -1.72 1.80 0.47
N GLY A 332 -0.88 1.90 1.51
CA GLY A 332 -0.74 0.90 2.59
C GLY A 332 -1.67 1.15 3.78
N GLY A 333 -1.26 0.77 4.98
CA GLY A 333 -1.99 1.02 6.22
C GLY A 333 -3.34 0.33 6.32
N ILE A 334 -4.10 0.69 7.36
CA ILE A 334 -5.46 0.19 7.58
C ILE A 334 -6.41 0.85 6.57
N LYS A 335 -7.22 0.04 5.89
CA LYS A 335 -8.05 0.52 4.80
C LYS A 335 -9.21 1.40 5.29
N VAL A 336 -9.54 2.44 4.51
CA VAL A 336 -10.69 3.34 4.83
C VAL A 336 -11.99 2.58 5.00
N THR A 337 -12.18 1.47 4.28
CA THR A 337 -13.35 0.60 4.44
C THR A 337 -13.34 -0.14 5.78
N THR A 338 -12.16 -0.50 6.32
CA THR A 338 -12.02 -1.10 7.64
C THR A 338 -12.42 -0.10 8.73
N LEU A 339 -11.96 1.16 8.62
CA LEU A 339 -12.38 2.25 9.49
C LEU A 339 -13.90 2.48 9.40
N ALA A 340 -14.44 2.55 8.17
CA ALA A 340 -15.88 2.74 7.95
C ALA A 340 -16.71 1.66 8.65
N VAL A 341 -16.32 0.39 8.52
CA VAL A 341 -17.02 -0.74 9.15
C VAL A 341 -16.99 -0.61 10.67
N LEU A 342 -15.86 -0.22 11.27
CA LEU A 342 -15.75 -0.03 12.72
C LEU A 342 -16.58 1.14 13.20
N LEU A 343 -16.54 2.29 12.54
CA LEU A 343 -17.35 3.46 12.92
C LEU A 343 -18.85 3.17 12.80
N LEU A 344 -19.27 2.48 11.74
CA LEU A 344 -20.67 2.06 11.57
C LEU A 344 -21.09 1.05 12.64
N ALA A 345 -20.22 0.13 13.04
CA ALA A 345 -20.50 -0.81 14.13
C ALA A 345 -20.66 -0.08 15.47
N ILE A 346 -19.78 0.88 15.78
CA ILE A 346 -19.89 1.72 16.98
C ILE A 346 -21.18 2.53 16.95
N LEU A 347 -21.54 3.13 15.83
CA LEU A 347 -22.77 3.92 15.69
C LEU A 347 -24.03 3.05 15.84
N ALA A 348 -24.03 1.83 15.30
CA ALA A 348 -25.14 0.88 15.48
C ALA A 348 -25.30 0.50 16.96
N GLU A 349 -24.18 0.21 17.66
CA GLU A 349 -24.19 -0.11 19.08
C GLU A 349 -24.71 1.06 19.93
N ILE A 350 -24.26 2.31 19.66
CA ILE A 350 -24.75 3.51 20.36
C ILE A 350 -26.25 3.73 20.16
N ARG A 351 -26.78 3.37 18.99
CA ARG A 351 -28.21 3.49 18.67
C ARG A 351 -29.04 2.33 19.18
N GLY A 352 -28.42 1.24 19.63
CA GLY A 352 -29.10 0.00 20.00
C GLY A 352 -29.65 -0.79 18.82
N ASP A 353 -29.08 -0.58 17.62
CA ASP A 353 -29.47 -1.29 16.41
C ASP A 353 -28.92 -2.72 16.42
N GLU A 354 -29.77 -3.74 16.23
CA GLU A 354 -29.35 -5.15 16.16
C GLU A 354 -28.53 -5.45 14.92
N HIS A 355 -28.73 -4.66 13.85
CA HIS A 355 -28.09 -4.84 12.55
C HIS A 355 -27.37 -3.58 12.09
N ILE A 356 -26.14 -3.74 11.58
CA ILE A 356 -25.37 -2.62 11.02
C ILE A 356 -25.87 -2.34 9.60
N GLN A 357 -26.69 -1.31 9.44
CA GLN A 357 -27.28 -0.94 8.16
C GLN A 357 -26.75 0.39 7.66
N VAL A 358 -26.39 0.44 6.37
CA VAL A 358 -25.95 1.64 5.68
C VAL A 358 -26.35 1.58 4.21
N HIS A 359 -26.88 2.68 3.67
CA HIS A 359 -27.32 2.79 2.28
C HIS A 359 -28.24 1.62 1.83
N HIS A 360 -29.19 1.24 2.68
CA HIS A 360 -30.14 0.12 2.48
C HIS A 360 -29.45 -1.24 2.30
N ARG A 361 -28.26 -1.42 2.87
CA ARG A 361 -27.54 -2.70 2.89
C ARG A 361 -27.05 -3.01 4.29
N GLU A 362 -26.97 -4.30 4.63
CA GLU A 362 -26.49 -4.79 5.92
C GLU A 362 -25.02 -5.21 5.82
N ILE A 363 -24.25 -4.83 6.83
CA ILE A 363 -22.84 -5.24 6.99
C ILE A 363 -22.81 -6.43 7.96
N SER A 364 -22.23 -7.56 7.52
CA SER A 364 -22.20 -8.76 8.35
C SER A 364 -21.24 -8.59 9.55
N SER A 365 -21.64 -9.13 10.72
CA SER A 365 -20.82 -9.12 11.94
C SER A 365 -19.47 -9.84 11.78
N SER A 366 -19.34 -10.73 10.79
CA SER A 366 -18.04 -11.37 10.46
C SER A 366 -17.02 -10.36 9.92
N LEU A 367 -17.44 -9.34 9.15
CA LEU A 367 -16.57 -8.27 8.68
C LEU A 367 -16.11 -7.38 9.82
N VAL A 368 -16.97 -7.11 10.79
CA VAL A 368 -16.60 -6.34 12.01
C VAL A 368 -15.50 -7.06 12.77
N ARG A 369 -15.63 -8.38 13.01
CA ARG A 369 -14.59 -9.16 13.68
C ARG A 369 -13.24 -9.13 12.95
N VAL A 370 -13.25 -9.20 11.62
CA VAL A 370 -12.03 -9.06 10.81
C VAL A 370 -11.45 -7.64 10.94
N ALA A 371 -12.31 -6.62 10.89
CA ALA A 371 -11.89 -5.22 11.04
C ALA A 371 -11.24 -4.96 12.40
N VAL A 372 -11.85 -5.42 13.49
CA VAL A 372 -11.28 -5.34 14.85
C VAL A 372 -9.95 -6.04 14.94
N ALA A 373 -9.85 -7.29 14.44
CA ALA A 373 -8.60 -8.06 14.48
C ALA A 373 -7.46 -7.37 13.72
N VAL A 374 -7.74 -6.82 12.54
CA VAL A 374 -6.74 -6.13 11.71
C VAL A 374 -6.26 -4.84 12.38
N VAL A 375 -7.18 -4.02 12.91
CA VAL A 375 -6.83 -2.76 13.58
C VAL A 375 -6.04 -3.02 14.85
N THR A 376 -6.50 -3.97 15.70
CA THR A 376 -5.81 -4.32 16.95
C THR A 376 -4.41 -4.87 16.67
N ALA A 377 -4.25 -5.77 15.71
CA ALA A 377 -2.94 -6.31 15.35
C ALA A 377 -2.00 -5.22 14.81
N GLY A 378 -2.52 -4.31 13.97
CA GLY A 378 -1.76 -3.17 13.46
C GLY A 378 -1.31 -2.21 14.57
N ALA A 379 -2.22 -1.86 15.48
CA ALA A 379 -1.92 -0.98 16.62
C ALA A 379 -0.88 -1.59 17.56
N LEU A 380 -1.00 -2.89 17.88
CA LEU A 380 -0.01 -3.59 18.71
C LEU A 380 1.38 -3.63 18.05
N LEU A 381 1.42 -3.87 16.75
CA LEU A 381 2.68 -3.87 16.00
C LEU A 381 3.35 -2.48 16.03
N VAL A 382 2.58 -1.42 15.74
CA VAL A 382 3.09 -0.04 15.79
C VAL A 382 3.56 0.30 17.20
N LEU A 383 2.78 -0.01 18.23
CA LEU A 383 3.17 0.24 19.63
C LEU A 383 4.49 -0.47 19.97
N THR A 384 4.62 -1.74 19.58
CA THR A 384 5.87 -2.49 19.81
C THR A 384 7.06 -1.84 19.10
N ALA A 385 6.85 -1.36 17.87
CA ALA A 385 7.88 -0.69 17.10
C ALA A 385 8.25 0.69 17.68
N VAL A 386 7.27 1.45 18.18
CA VAL A 386 7.55 2.73 18.88
C VAL A 386 8.42 2.49 20.09
N VAL A 387 8.10 1.51 20.94
CA VAL A 387 8.93 1.14 22.10
C VAL A 387 10.33 0.72 21.65
N ALA A 388 10.46 -0.08 20.60
CA ALA A 388 11.75 -0.51 20.09
C ALA A 388 12.56 0.66 19.51
N LEU A 389 11.93 1.55 18.74
CA LEU A 389 12.60 2.74 18.18
C LEU A 389 13.07 3.69 19.29
N THR A 390 12.23 3.99 20.27
CA THR A 390 12.63 4.84 21.42
C THR A 390 13.76 4.22 22.26
N ALA A 391 13.87 2.88 22.28
CA ALA A 391 14.93 2.19 23.00
C ALA A 391 16.28 2.18 22.25
N VAL A 392 16.28 2.27 20.91
CA VAL A 392 17.50 2.22 20.09
C VAL A 392 17.90 3.58 19.52
N THR A 393 17.02 4.58 19.62
CA THR A 393 17.29 5.96 19.19
C THR A 393 17.12 6.89 20.38
N ASP A 394 17.95 7.90 20.51
CA ASP A 394 17.81 8.92 21.59
C ASP A 394 16.71 9.96 21.27
N GLN A 395 15.70 9.56 20.47
CA GLN A 395 14.63 10.44 20.01
C GLN A 395 13.38 10.35 20.89
N GLY A 396 12.63 11.45 20.98
CA GLY A 396 11.40 11.52 21.75
C GLY A 396 10.29 10.62 21.17
N ILE A 397 9.32 10.27 22.02
CA ILE A 397 8.20 9.38 21.65
C ILE A 397 7.38 9.91 20.47
N THR A 398 7.24 11.23 20.31
CA THR A 398 6.48 11.84 19.20
C THR A 398 7.14 11.53 17.86
N VAL A 399 8.46 11.71 17.77
CA VAL A 399 9.27 11.42 16.57
C VAL A 399 9.23 9.93 16.24
N ALA A 400 9.44 9.06 17.23
CA ALA A 400 9.40 7.61 17.04
C ALA A 400 8.00 7.12 16.64
N THR A 401 6.93 7.72 17.19
CA THR A 401 5.54 7.39 16.84
C THR A 401 5.21 7.82 15.41
N PHE A 402 5.60 9.03 15.03
CA PHE A 402 5.38 9.55 13.68
C PHE A 402 6.05 8.65 12.63
N GLU A 403 7.34 8.33 12.84
CA GLU A 403 8.11 7.51 11.91
C GLU A 403 7.59 6.08 11.83
N ALA A 404 7.23 5.47 12.99
CA ALA A 404 6.64 4.14 13.02
C ALA A 404 5.29 4.07 12.27
N LEU A 405 4.45 5.09 12.44
CA LEU A 405 3.16 5.18 11.74
C LEU A 405 3.35 5.44 10.25
N SER A 406 4.30 6.29 9.87
CA SER A 406 4.67 6.51 8.48
C SER A 406 5.17 5.23 7.80
N ALA A 407 6.07 4.50 8.45
CA ALA A 407 6.59 3.22 7.94
C ALA A 407 5.49 2.16 7.83
N PHE A 408 4.66 1.99 8.86
CA PHE A 408 3.56 1.02 8.88
C PHE A 408 2.45 1.38 7.88
N GLY A 409 2.08 2.67 7.80
CA GLY A 409 1.10 3.20 6.85
C GLY A 409 1.62 3.21 5.41
N THR A 410 2.93 2.95 5.22
CA THR A 410 3.66 3.15 3.96
C THR A 410 3.36 4.53 3.38
N VAL A 411 3.57 5.58 4.21
CA VAL A 411 3.22 6.96 3.88
C VAL A 411 4.40 7.72 3.26
N GLY A 412 5.57 7.66 3.91
CA GLY A 412 6.79 8.30 3.41
C GLY A 412 7.13 9.64 4.03
N LEU A 413 6.19 10.28 4.75
CA LEU A 413 6.50 11.47 5.55
C LEU A 413 7.48 11.10 6.67
N SER A 414 8.52 11.89 6.84
CA SER A 414 9.58 11.62 7.81
C SER A 414 9.90 12.85 8.64
N THR A 415 10.18 12.61 9.91
CA THR A 415 10.76 13.59 10.83
C THR A 415 12.29 13.66 10.72
N GLY A 416 12.90 12.97 9.75
CA GLY A 416 14.33 12.82 9.62
C GLY A 416 14.91 11.63 10.42
N LEU A 417 14.07 10.93 11.21
CA LEU A 417 14.52 9.79 11.99
C LEU A 417 15.08 8.67 11.13
N THR A 418 14.46 8.34 9.99
CA THR A 418 14.94 7.28 9.09
C THR A 418 16.39 7.50 8.65
N ALA A 419 16.76 8.75 8.36
CA ALA A 419 18.12 9.12 7.93
C ALA A 419 19.12 9.13 9.09
N SER A 420 18.70 9.56 10.30
CA SER A 420 19.56 9.70 11.47
C SER A 420 19.60 8.46 12.37
N ALA A 421 18.70 7.49 12.17
CA ALA A 421 18.60 6.31 13.02
C ALA A 421 19.83 5.39 12.87
N PRO A 422 20.28 4.75 13.97
CA PRO A 422 21.26 3.67 13.89
C PRO A 422 20.71 2.49 13.07
N GLU A 423 21.58 1.62 12.57
CA GLU A 423 21.19 0.47 11.74
C GLU A 423 20.06 -0.36 12.35
N ALA A 424 20.05 -0.56 13.69
CA ALA A 424 18.98 -1.28 14.37
C ALA A 424 17.61 -0.59 14.19
N GLY A 425 17.55 0.73 14.26
CA GLY A 425 16.32 1.51 14.00
C GLY A 425 15.88 1.41 12.55
N GLN A 426 16.80 1.46 11.61
CA GLN A 426 16.50 1.29 10.17
C GLN A 426 15.94 -0.11 9.87
N TRP A 427 16.46 -1.17 10.50
CA TRP A 427 15.89 -2.52 10.37
C TRP A 427 14.47 -2.64 10.94
N ILE A 428 14.16 -1.95 12.05
CA ILE A 428 12.80 -1.89 12.59
C ILE A 428 11.85 -1.25 11.55
N LEU A 429 12.27 -0.14 10.92
CA LEU A 429 11.49 0.54 9.89
C LEU A 429 11.30 -0.33 8.63
N ILE A 430 12.33 -1.05 8.18
CA ILE A 430 12.24 -2.04 7.08
C ILE A 430 11.14 -3.07 7.38
N VAL A 431 11.13 -3.64 8.58
CA VAL A 431 10.11 -4.62 8.98
C VAL A 431 8.71 -3.99 8.99
N LEU A 432 8.58 -2.77 9.51
CA LEU A 432 7.30 -2.06 9.54
C LEU A 432 6.76 -1.79 8.13
N MET A 433 7.58 -1.26 7.23
CA MET A 433 7.21 -1.02 5.83
C MET A 433 6.74 -2.31 5.15
N PHE A 434 7.49 -3.40 5.35
CA PHE A 434 7.15 -4.70 4.78
C PHE A 434 5.83 -5.24 5.33
N VAL A 435 5.65 -5.24 6.66
CA VAL A 435 4.45 -5.78 7.30
C VAL A 435 3.24 -4.86 7.05
N GLY A 436 3.42 -3.55 7.06
CA GLY A 436 2.37 -2.58 6.72
C GLY A 436 1.82 -2.79 5.31
N ARG A 437 2.69 -3.19 4.38
CA ARG A 437 2.32 -3.44 2.98
C ARG A 437 1.69 -4.79 2.73
N VAL A 438 2.40 -5.84 3.11
CA VAL A 438 2.03 -7.23 2.78
C VAL A 438 1.26 -7.89 3.90
N GLY A 439 1.59 -7.55 5.15
CA GLY A 439 1.05 -8.20 6.34
C GLY A 439 -0.45 -7.98 6.52
N ILE A 440 -0.92 -6.76 6.36
CA ILE A 440 -2.34 -6.41 6.54
C ILE A 440 -3.23 -7.15 5.53
N ILE A 441 -2.82 -7.18 4.26
CA ILE A 441 -3.59 -7.86 3.19
C ILE A 441 -3.61 -9.37 3.44
N THR A 442 -2.47 -9.95 3.82
CA THR A 442 -2.37 -11.39 4.07
C THR A 442 -3.09 -11.81 5.34
N LEU A 443 -3.07 -10.97 6.39
CA LEU A 443 -3.82 -11.18 7.62
C LEU A 443 -5.32 -11.15 7.35
N ALA A 444 -5.82 -10.12 6.69
CA ALA A 444 -7.24 -9.99 6.34
C ALA A 444 -7.72 -11.16 5.48
N ALA A 445 -6.96 -11.53 4.45
CA ALA A 445 -7.27 -12.67 3.59
C ALA A 445 -7.22 -14.00 4.35
N GLY A 446 -6.25 -14.18 5.26
CA GLY A 446 -6.10 -15.36 6.11
C GLY A 446 -7.27 -15.54 7.08
N LEU A 447 -7.71 -14.43 7.71
CA LEU A 447 -8.86 -14.43 8.62
C LEU A 447 -10.17 -14.69 7.87
N ALA A 448 -10.36 -14.05 6.72
CA ALA A 448 -11.55 -14.26 5.89
C ALA A 448 -11.65 -15.70 5.34
N ALA A 449 -10.52 -16.37 5.10
CA ALA A 449 -10.47 -17.75 4.59
C ALA A 449 -10.68 -18.83 5.66
N ARG A 450 -10.58 -18.51 6.96
CA ARG A 450 -10.76 -19.45 8.08
C ARG A 450 -12.23 -19.51 8.49
N SER A 451 -12.99 -20.40 7.87
CA SER A 451 -14.27 -20.88 8.42
C SER A 451 -14.09 -22.33 8.86
N THR A 452 -13.82 -22.55 10.13
CA THR A 452 -13.90 -23.91 10.73
C THR A 452 -15.36 -24.14 11.11
N PRO A 453 -16.08 -25.08 10.48
CA PRO A 453 -17.43 -25.41 10.90
C PRO A 453 -17.33 -26.03 12.31
N THR A 454 -17.86 -25.36 13.31
CA THR A 454 -18.04 -25.91 14.65
C THR A 454 -19.37 -26.61 14.70
N PHE A 455 -19.36 -27.92 14.98
CA PHE A 455 -20.55 -28.77 15.06
C PHE A 455 -21.29 -28.64 16.41
N TYR A 456 -20.73 -27.89 17.36
CA TYR A 456 -21.33 -27.66 18.69
C TYR A 456 -21.11 -26.20 19.10
N ARG A 457 -21.99 -25.69 20.00
CA ARG A 457 -21.85 -24.39 20.65
C ARG A 457 -21.81 -24.60 22.15
N TYR A 458 -20.91 -23.92 22.84
CA TYR A 458 -20.92 -23.85 24.29
C TYR A 458 -22.05 -22.94 24.75
N PRO A 459 -22.57 -23.13 26.00
CA PRO A 459 -23.47 -22.16 26.62
C PRO A 459 -22.87 -20.75 26.61
N THR A 460 -23.68 -19.76 26.35
CA THR A 460 -23.25 -18.36 26.33
C THR A 460 -23.26 -17.79 27.75
N GLU A 461 -22.10 -17.33 28.21
CA GLU A 461 -21.99 -16.49 29.41
C GLU A 461 -21.69 -15.04 29.02
N ARG A 462 -22.16 -14.09 29.82
CA ARG A 462 -21.95 -12.66 29.59
C ARG A 462 -20.99 -12.13 30.67
N PRO A 463 -19.69 -11.97 30.37
CA PRO A 463 -18.80 -11.23 31.26
C PRO A 463 -19.25 -9.77 31.33
N ILE A 464 -19.09 -9.14 32.49
CA ILE A 464 -19.36 -7.71 32.67
C ILE A 464 -18.31 -6.94 31.87
N ILE A 465 -18.78 -6.16 30.92
CA ILE A 465 -17.93 -5.22 30.15
C ILE A 465 -18.20 -3.86 30.82
N GLY A 466 -17.13 -3.24 31.39
CA GLY A 466 -17.20 -2.01 32.18
C GLY A 466 -17.66 -0.77 31.41
#